data_280d852a6168424a66607dec20df9700
#
_entry.id   280d852a6168424a66607dec20df9700
#
_cell.length_a   1.000
_cell.length_b   1.000
_cell.length_c   1.000
_cell.angle_alpha   90.00
_cell.angle_beta   90.00
_cell.angle_gamma   90.00
#
_symmetry.space_group_name_H-M   'P 1'
#
loop_
_entity.id
_entity.type
_entity.pdbx_description
1 polymer ?
#
loop_
_entity_poly.entity_id
_entity_poly.type
_entity_poly.pdbx_seq_one_letter_code
_entity_poly.pdbx_strand_id
1 'polypeptide(L)'
;MSARGADLGRLARQAMIERGFEPDFPPDAMRQVAALSGPATDGSTRDLRALPWASIDNDDSRDLDQLTVAEELGDGAVRVRVAIAEVDTSVAKDTPVDRHARRNTTSVYTAARIFPMLPEKLSTDLTSLAAGEDRLAMIIEFVVKDDGSLGVSDLYRARVRNQAKLAYGSVGAWLAGQGPMPAPMAAAPGVDAQIRLQDRVAQKLAARRLEHGALELEVLEPRAVMQDGEVVDLRQQQHNRATQLIEDFMIAANGVTARYLQAKGFPALRRVVRSPERWDRIRALAAGLGETLPGTPDAKALADFLVKRRTADPLRFPDLSLCVVKLLGRGEYTVQRPGGPAEGHFGLAVSDYVHSTAPNRRFPDLVTQRLIKAALAGARPPYADDELEGVATHCTEQEDAASRVERQVRKSAAALLLRSRIDERFDGIVTGASPKGTWVRVLNPPVEGKLVHGWDGLDVGDRVAVRLVSVNVERGFIDFVRAG
;
A
#
# COMPACT_ATOMS: atom_id res chain seq x y z
N MET A 1 0.59 22.45 20.76
CA MET A 1 0.62 22.42 19.29
C MET A 1 1.04 23.79 18.79
N SER A 2 2.09 23.89 17.98
CA SER A 2 2.46 25.17 17.37
C SER A 2 1.35 25.63 16.41
N ALA A 3 1.22 26.93 16.18
CA ALA A 3 0.22 27.52 15.28
C ALA A 3 0.33 26.94 13.85
N ARG A 4 1.52 26.48 13.43
CA ARG A 4 1.80 25.90 12.10
C ARG A 4 1.28 24.48 11.96
N GLY A 5 1.41 23.63 12.99
CA GLY A 5 0.90 22.25 12.97
C GLY A 5 -0.63 22.21 13.01
N ALA A 6 -1.27 23.12 13.75
CA ALA A 6 -2.72 23.27 13.76
C ALA A 6 -3.28 23.69 12.38
N ASP A 7 -2.53 24.45 11.61
CA ASP A 7 -2.93 24.89 10.27
C ASP A 7 -2.94 23.73 9.25
N LEU A 8 -1.91 22.87 9.25
CA LEU A 8 -1.84 21.70 8.36
C LEU A 8 -2.92 20.65 8.69
N GLY A 9 -3.25 20.44 9.98
CA GLY A 9 -4.34 19.56 10.40
C GLY A 9 -5.71 20.07 9.96
N ARG A 10 -5.94 21.37 10.03
CA ARG A 10 -7.16 22.01 9.51
C ARG A 10 -7.26 21.84 7.99
N LEU A 11 -6.17 22.04 7.25
CA LEU A 11 -6.12 21.84 5.80
C LEU A 11 -6.42 20.39 5.41
N ALA A 12 -5.84 19.43 6.13
CA ALA A 12 -6.10 18.01 5.90
C ALA A 12 -7.58 17.67 6.11
N ARG A 13 -8.18 18.13 7.22
CA ARG A 13 -9.60 17.92 7.50
C ARG A 13 -10.51 18.56 6.45
N GLN A 14 -10.20 19.77 6.02
CA GLN A 14 -10.95 20.46 4.96
C GLN A 14 -10.85 19.70 3.63
N ALA A 15 -9.65 19.20 3.27
CA ALA A 15 -9.44 18.41 2.07
C ALA A 15 -10.24 17.09 2.08
N MET A 16 -10.41 16.46 3.25
CA MET A 16 -11.29 15.29 3.43
C MET A 16 -12.75 15.65 3.09
N ILE A 17 -13.29 16.69 3.71
CA ILE A 17 -14.69 17.12 3.52
C ILE A 17 -14.96 17.48 2.05
N GLU A 18 -14.08 18.26 1.42
CA GLU A 18 -14.22 18.69 0.02
C GLU A 18 -14.25 17.53 -0.97
N ARG A 19 -13.72 16.36 -0.57
CA ARG A 19 -13.71 15.13 -1.38
C ARG A 19 -14.72 14.08 -0.95
N GLY A 20 -15.67 14.48 -0.08
CA GLY A 20 -16.81 13.65 0.30
C GLY A 20 -16.54 12.64 1.40
N PHE A 21 -15.41 12.74 2.10
CA PHE A 21 -15.13 11.93 3.29
C PHE A 21 -15.78 12.50 4.54
N GLU A 22 -16.03 11.64 5.50
CA GLU A 22 -16.46 11.97 6.86
C GLU A 22 -15.24 11.84 7.81
N PRO A 23 -14.54 12.95 8.13
CA PRO A 23 -13.29 12.87 8.91
C PRO A 23 -13.51 12.54 10.40
N ASP A 24 -14.75 12.61 10.88
CA ASP A 24 -15.12 12.35 12.26
C ASP A 24 -16.14 11.20 12.31
N PHE A 25 -16.06 10.35 13.33
CA PHE A 25 -17.00 9.25 13.52
C PHE A 25 -18.34 9.76 14.05
N PRO A 26 -19.48 9.27 13.50
CA PRO A 26 -20.79 9.64 13.99
C PRO A 26 -21.04 9.08 15.40
N PRO A 27 -21.90 9.77 16.21
CA PRO A 27 -22.13 9.40 17.62
C PRO A 27 -22.64 7.97 17.83
N ASP A 28 -23.42 7.42 16.90
CA ASP A 28 -23.91 6.05 16.96
C ASP A 28 -22.82 5.01 16.75
N ALA A 29 -21.85 5.26 15.85
CA ALA A 29 -20.67 4.45 15.70
C ALA A 29 -19.80 4.46 16.96
N MET A 30 -19.61 5.63 17.56
CA MET A 30 -18.85 5.75 18.81
C MET A 30 -19.54 5.03 19.97
N ARG A 31 -20.88 5.08 20.06
CA ARG A 31 -21.64 4.30 21.06
C ARG A 31 -21.50 2.79 20.85
N GLN A 32 -21.55 2.33 19.60
CA GLN A 32 -21.32 0.91 19.27
C GLN A 32 -19.95 0.46 19.77
N VAL A 33 -18.89 1.21 19.48
CA VAL A 33 -17.53 0.86 19.90
C VAL A 33 -17.35 0.95 21.42
N ALA A 34 -17.97 1.92 22.09
CA ALA A 34 -17.92 2.05 23.53
C ALA A 34 -18.53 0.84 24.24
N ALA A 35 -19.55 0.19 23.65
CA ALA A 35 -20.21 -1.00 24.19
C ALA A 35 -19.37 -2.29 24.08
N LEU A 36 -18.29 -2.31 23.29
CA LEU A 36 -17.39 -3.46 23.18
C LEU A 36 -16.54 -3.59 24.46
N SER A 37 -16.64 -4.75 25.12
CA SER A 37 -15.94 -5.02 26.38
C SER A 37 -14.51 -5.56 26.20
N GLY A 38 -14.17 -6.05 24.99
CA GLY A 38 -12.85 -6.63 24.69
C GLY A 38 -12.77 -7.18 23.28
N PRO A 39 -11.63 -7.77 22.89
CA PRO A 39 -11.47 -8.41 21.61
C PRO A 39 -12.44 -9.58 21.44
N ALA A 40 -12.83 -9.83 20.20
CA ALA A 40 -13.69 -10.96 19.89
C ALA A 40 -12.98 -12.29 20.19
N THR A 41 -13.74 -13.26 20.71
CA THR A 41 -13.26 -14.61 21.03
C THR A 41 -14.17 -15.67 20.42
N ASP A 42 -13.57 -16.79 19.98
CA ASP A 42 -14.31 -17.94 19.48
C ASP A 42 -13.53 -19.22 19.84
N GLY A 43 -14.07 -20.00 20.76
CA GLY A 43 -13.45 -21.23 21.26
C GLY A 43 -13.41 -22.38 20.24
N SER A 44 -14.17 -22.28 19.14
CA SER A 44 -14.24 -23.31 18.10
C SER A 44 -13.12 -23.17 17.05
N THR A 45 -12.37 -22.07 17.04
CA THR A 45 -11.28 -21.83 16.09
C THR A 45 -10.00 -22.60 16.45
N ARG A 46 -9.18 -22.91 15.45
CA ARG A 46 -7.87 -23.54 15.65
C ARG A 46 -7.00 -22.68 16.57
N ASP A 47 -6.24 -23.32 17.45
CA ASP A 47 -5.27 -22.62 18.31
C ASP A 47 -3.88 -22.67 17.67
N LEU A 48 -3.41 -21.54 17.16
CA LEU A 48 -2.10 -21.39 16.55
C LEU A 48 -1.20 -20.39 17.30
N ARG A 49 -1.53 -20.06 18.55
CA ARG A 49 -0.81 -19.06 19.35
C ARG A 49 0.64 -19.46 19.65
N ALA A 50 0.95 -20.75 19.63
CA ALA A 50 2.30 -21.26 19.89
C ALA A 50 3.28 -21.07 18.73
N LEU A 51 2.78 -20.75 17.51
CA LEU A 51 3.66 -20.50 16.36
C LEU A 51 4.41 -19.16 16.55
N PRO A 52 5.65 -19.03 16.02
CA PRO A 52 6.47 -17.83 16.12
C PRO A 52 6.00 -16.74 15.14
N TRP A 53 4.76 -16.30 15.32
CA TRP A 53 4.16 -15.22 14.54
C TRP A 53 4.88 -13.90 14.79
N ALA A 54 5.13 -13.14 13.72
CA ALA A 54 5.64 -11.78 13.82
C ALA A 54 4.92 -10.85 12.84
N SER A 55 4.77 -9.60 13.25
CA SER A 55 4.40 -8.50 12.33
C SER A 55 5.65 -7.77 11.88
N ILE A 56 5.67 -7.33 10.62
CA ILE A 56 6.66 -6.38 10.09
C ILE A 56 5.87 -5.23 9.46
N ASP A 57 6.01 -4.02 9.99
CA ASP A 57 5.30 -2.82 9.54
C ASP A 57 6.17 -1.56 9.76
N ASN A 58 5.63 -0.36 9.61
CA ASN A 58 6.31 0.85 10.04
C ASN A 58 6.52 0.84 11.56
N ASP A 59 7.54 1.52 12.03
CA ASP A 59 7.90 1.54 13.45
C ASP A 59 6.76 2.09 14.34
N ASP A 60 6.06 3.10 13.82
CA ASP A 60 4.93 3.79 14.47
C ASP A 60 3.57 3.15 14.23
N SER A 61 3.47 2.08 13.41
CA SER A 61 2.19 1.40 13.13
C SER A 61 1.61 0.76 14.40
N ARG A 62 0.31 0.99 14.60
CA ARG A 62 -0.48 0.44 15.70
C ARG A 62 -1.64 -0.43 15.22
N ASP A 63 -2.10 -0.22 13.99
CA ASP A 63 -3.16 -0.95 13.29
C ASP A 63 -2.58 -2.14 12.53
N LEU A 64 -2.09 -3.14 13.27
CA LEU A 64 -1.41 -4.31 12.71
C LEU A 64 -2.43 -5.27 12.08
N ASP A 65 -2.48 -5.28 10.76
CA ASP A 65 -3.42 -6.10 9.97
C ASP A 65 -2.95 -7.54 9.76
N GLN A 66 -1.62 -7.80 9.76
CA GLN A 66 -1.07 -9.09 9.36
C GLN A 66 0.07 -9.60 10.26
N LEU A 67 0.11 -10.92 10.43
CA LEU A 67 1.26 -11.68 10.94
C LEU A 67 1.68 -12.73 9.92
N THR A 68 2.94 -13.11 9.94
CA THR A 68 3.47 -14.14 9.07
C THR A 68 4.27 -15.19 9.82
N VAL A 69 4.21 -16.44 9.35
CA VAL A 69 5.03 -17.55 9.82
C VAL A 69 5.25 -18.53 8.67
N ALA A 70 6.40 -19.19 8.63
CA ALA A 70 6.74 -20.18 7.63
C ALA A 70 7.26 -21.47 8.27
N GLU A 71 7.13 -22.59 7.55
CA GLU A 71 7.54 -23.92 7.98
C GLU A 71 8.13 -24.70 6.80
N GLU A 72 9.36 -25.20 6.94
CA GLU A 72 9.97 -26.06 5.92
C GLU A 72 9.26 -27.43 5.89
N LEU A 73 8.87 -27.89 4.69
CA LEU A 73 8.15 -29.17 4.48
C LEU A 73 9.04 -30.29 3.94
N GLY A 74 10.26 -29.99 3.53
CA GLY A 74 11.13 -30.88 2.74
C GLY A 74 11.08 -30.56 1.25
N ASP A 75 12.02 -31.13 0.49
CA ASP A 75 12.18 -30.95 -0.98
C ASP A 75 12.18 -29.46 -1.43
N GLY A 76 12.67 -28.56 -0.57
CA GLY A 76 12.70 -27.14 -0.84
C GLY A 76 11.34 -26.42 -0.76
N ALA A 77 10.26 -27.14 -0.46
CA ALA A 77 8.93 -26.59 -0.29
C ALA A 77 8.77 -25.97 1.11
N VAL A 78 8.07 -24.84 1.17
CA VAL A 78 7.82 -24.10 2.40
C VAL A 78 6.33 -23.78 2.52
N ARG A 79 5.73 -24.11 3.65
CA ARG A 79 4.39 -23.65 4.02
C ARG A 79 4.47 -22.27 4.60
N VAL A 80 3.73 -21.33 4.02
CA VAL A 80 3.56 -19.97 4.54
C VAL A 80 2.15 -19.83 5.07
N ARG A 81 2.03 -19.22 6.24
CA ARG A 81 0.75 -18.80 6.82
C ARG A 81 0.78 -17.29 7.01
N VAL A 82 -0.23 -16.64 6.48
CA VAL A 82 -0.52 -15.22 6.67
C VAL A 82 -1.78 -15.14 7.53
N ALA A 83 -1.66 -14.56 8.71
CA ALA A 83 -2.80 -14.29 9.59
C ALA A 83 -3.26 -12.86 9.36
N ILE A 84 -4.52 -12.67 9.01
CA ILE A 84 -5.15 -11.37 8.82
C ILE A 84 -6.12 -11.11 9.95
N ALA A 85 -6.07 -9.92 10.54
CA ALA A 85 -6.96 -9.48 11.61
C ALA A 85 -8.43 -9.76 11.27
N GLU A 86 -9.15 -10.46 12.15
CA GLU A 86 -10.58 -10.76 11.95
C GLU A 86 -11.44 -9.59 12.43
N VAL A 87 -11.67 -8.63 11.54
CA VAL A 87 -12.35 -7.36 11.84
C VAL A 87 -13.88 -7.50 11.83
N ASP A 88 -14.44 -8.31 10.93
CA ASP A 88 -15.89 -8.39 10.71
C ASP A 88 -16.66 -8.94 11.92
N THR A 89 -16.03 -9.70 12.80
CA THR A 89 -16.64 -10.17 14.06
C THR A 89 -16.97 -8.99 14.98
N SER A 90 -16.17 -7.93 14.99
CA SER A 90 -16.42 -6.70 15.76
C SER A 90 -17.19 -5.64 14.97
N VAL A 91 -17.14 -5.71 13.64
CA VAL A 91 -17.78 -4.77 12.72
C VAL A 91 -18.72 -5.53 11.79
N ALA A 92 -19.90 -5.91 12.32
CA ALA A 92 -20.90 -6.61 11.53
C ALA A 92 -21.48 -5.70 10.43
N LYS A 93 -21.87 -6.32 9.29
CA LYS A 93 -22.50 -5.62 8.17
C LYS A 93 -23.69 -4.78 8.64
N ASP A 94 -23.86 -3.59 8.05
CA ASP A 94 -24.96 -2.64 8.27
C ASP A 94 -25.02 -2.03 9.68
N THR A 95 -24.01 -2.24 10.52
CA THR A 95 -23.89 -1.53 11.80
C THR A 95 -23.43 -0.08 11.60
N PRO A 96 -23.56 0.81 12.62
CA PRO A 96 -23.11 2.20 12.50
C PRO A 96 -21.63 2.33 12.11
N VAL A 97 -20.74 1.49 12.68
CA VAL A 97 -19.31 1.49 12.31
C VAL A 97 -19.10 1.03 10.88
N ASP A 98 -19.83 -0.01 10.45
CA ASP A 98 -19.75 -0.50 9.07
C ASP A 98 -20.24 0.54 8.06
N ARG A 99 -21.34 1.24 8.36
CA ARG A 99 -21.82 2.32 7.48
C ARG A 99 -20.81 3.44 7.29
N HIS A 100 -20.12 3.83 8.37
CA HIS A 100 -19.04 4.82 8.29
C HIS A 100 -17.84 4.28 7.50
N ALA A 101 -17.41 3.02 7.76
CA ALA A 101 -16.35 2.36 7.01
C ALA A 101 -16.69 2.25 5.51
N ARG A 102 -17.94 1.91 5.18
CA ARG A 102 -18.45 1.88 3.79
C ARG A 102 -18.44 3.28 3.15
N ARG A 103 -18.75 4.33 3.91
CA ARG A 103 -18.75 5.72 3.43
C ARG A 103 -17.35 6.19 3.06
N ASN A 104 -16.37 5.94 3.92
CA ASN A 104 -15.00 6.38 3.73
C ASN A 104 -14.14 5.40 2.92
N THR A 105 -14.46 4.12 2.95
CA THR A 105 -13.83 2.98 2.28
C THR A 105 -12.36 2.73 2.61
N THR A 106 -11.62 3.70 3.10
CA THR A 106 -10.19 3.55 3.42
C THR A 106 -9.76 4.52 4.53
N SER A 107 -8.72 4.15 5.26
CA SER A 107 -7.96 5.12 6.07
C SER A 107 -7.17 6.04 5.15
N VAL A 108 -7.08 7.33 5.50
CA VAL A 108 -6.36 8.34 4.73
C VAL A 108 -5.15 8.83 5.52
N TYR A 109 -3.94 8.60 4.98
CA TYR A 109 -2.67 8.87 5.64
C TYR A 109 -2.10 10.20 5.18
N THR A 110 -2.28 11.24 5.98
CA THR A 110 -1.76 12.58 5.64
C THR A 110 -0.51 12.92 6.46
N ALA A 111 0.26 13.88 6.00
CA ALA A 111 1.42 14.40 6.74
C ALA A 111 1.05 15.01 8.09
N ALA A 112 -0.21 15.45 8.28
CA ALA A 112 -0.67 16.09 9.51
C ALA A 112 -1.25 15.09 10.52
N ARG A 113 -2.03 14.14 10.05
CA ARG A 113 -2.68 13.10 10.86
C ARG A 113 -3.23 11.97 9.99
N ILE A 114 -3.48 10.85 10.61
CA ILE A 114 -4.23 9.74 10.00
C ILE A 114 -5.73 9.98 10.25
N PHE A 115 -6.55 9.78 9.22
CA PHE A 115 -8.00 9.66 9.33
C PHE A 115 -8.35 8.17 9.19
N PRO A 116 -8.53 7.45 10.29
CA PRO A 116 -8.73 6.00 10.23
C PRO A 116 -10.14 5.67 9.72
N MET A 117 -10.26 4.57 8.96
CA MET A 117 -11.54 4.02 8.50
C MET A 117 -12.38 3.51 9.66
N LEU A 118 -11.76 2.92 10.66
CA LEU A 118 -12.40 2.40 11.87
C LEU A 118 -11.94 3.21 13.10
N PRO A 119 -12.78 3.38 14.12
CA PRO A 119 -12.36 3.99 15.39
C PRO A 119 -11.11 3.33 15.98
N GLU A 120 -10.20 4.12 16.56
CA GLU A 120 -8.91 3.62 17.07
C GLU A 120 -9.05 2.48 18.10
N LYS A 121 -10.11 2.48 18.94
CA LYS A 121 -10.40 1.37 19.85
C LYS A 121 -10.57 0.03 19.11
N LEU A 122 -10.97 0.06 17.82
CA LEU A 122 -10.97 -1.14 16.96
C LEU A 122 -9.62 -1.29 16.29
N SER A 123 -9.28 -0.40 15.36
CA SER A 123 -8.16 -0.58 14.43
C SER A 123 -6.79 -0.68 15.08
N THR A 124 -6.59 -0.03 16.24
CA THR A 124 -5.27 -0.02 16.94
C THR A 124 -5.27 -0.81 18.26
N ASP A 125 -6.42 -1.38 18.63
CA ASP A 125 -6.57 -2.16 19.88
C ASP A 125 -7.30 -3.49 19.61
N LEU A 126 -8.64 -3.53 19.64
CA LEU A 126 -9.42 -4.77 19.71
C LEU A 126 -9.24 -5.69 18.51
N THR A 127 -9.02 -5.17 17.31
CA THR A 127 -8.79 -5.94 16.08
C THR A 127 -7.34 -5.93 15.60
N SER A 128 -6.49 -5.04 16.15
CA SER A 128 -5.06 -5.06 15.84
C SER A 128 -4.39 -6.33 16.36
N LEU A 129 -3.53 -6.94 15.55
CA LEU A 129 -2.71 -8.10 15.92
C LEU A 129 -1.50 -7.64 16.75
N ALA A 130 -1.79 -6.95 17.86
CA ALA A 130 -0.80 -6.35 18.74
C ALA A 130 0.11 -7.40 19.40
N ALA A 131 1.36 -7.02 19.70
CA ALA A 131 2.34 -7.92 20.28
C ALA A 131 1.92 -8.40 21.68
N GLY A 132 2.05 -9.71 21.93
CA GLY A 132 1.69 -10.35 23.18
C GLY A 132 0.20 -10.65 23.38
N GLU A 133 -0.66 -10.15 22.50
CA GLU A 133 -2.10 -10.27 22.62
C GLU A 133 -2.68 -11.44 21.82
N ASP A 134 -3.69 -12.11 22.40
CA ASP A 134 -4.47 -13.13 21.69
C ASP A 134 -5.51 -12.48 20.81
N ARG A 135 -5.55 -12.86 19.54
CA ARG A 135 -6.50 -12.32 18.57
C ARG A 135 -7.07 -13.42 17.68
N LEU A 136 -8.31 -13.23 17.22
CA LEU A 136 -8.86 -13.99 16.10
C LEU A 136 -8.25 -13.49 14.81
N ALA A 137 -7.94 -14.41 13.92
CA ALA A 137 -7.42 -14.10 12.59
C ALA A 137 -7.99 -15.03 11.54
N MET A 138 -8.13 -14.51 10.32
CA MET A 138 -8.29 -15.30 9.12
C MET A 138 -6.91 -15.76 8.65
N ILE A 139 -6.69 -17.06 8.58
CA ILE A 139 -5.44 -17.63 8.09
C ILE A 139 -5.55 -17.94 6.61
N ILE A 140 -4.59 -17.42 5.85
CA ILE A 140 -4.37 -17.76 4.44
C ILE A 140 -3.09 -18.59 4.42
N GLU A 141 -3.24 -19.91 4.21
CA GLU A 141 -2.15 -20.87 4.16
C GLU A 141 -1.86 -21.26 2.72
N PHE A 142 -0.59 -21.29 2.34
CA PHE A 142 -0.17 -21.78 1.03
C PHE A 142 1.24 -22.38 1.07
N VAL A 143 1.50 -23.30 0.17
CA VAL A 143 2.81 -23.91 -0.01
C VAL A 143 3.51 -23.24 -1.18
N VAL A 144 4.73 -22.77 -0.95
CA VAL A 144 5.64 -22.29 -1.99
C VAL A 144 6.64 -23.41 -2.32
N LYS A 145 6.67 -23.85 -3.57
CA LYS A 145 7.60 -24.88 -4.05
C LYS A 145 8.99 -24.28 -4.28
N ASP A 146 9.96 -25.14 -4.54
CA ASP A 146 11.34 -24.71 -4.76
C ASP A 146 11.50 -23.75 -5.94
N ASP A 147 10.69 -23.90 -6.99
CA ASP A 147 10.64 -23.01 -8.16
C ASP A 147 9.84 -21.72 -7.95
N GLY A 148 9.39 -21.42 -6.73
CA GLY A 148 8.56 -20.25 -6.41
C GLY A 148 7.08 -20.38 -6.82
N SER A 149 6.65 -21.51 -7.39
CA SER A 149 5.23 -21.72 -7.71
C SER A 149 4.40 -22.01 -6.45
N LEU A 150 3.12 -21.60 -6.48
CA LEU A 150 2.20 -21.90 -5.39
C LEU A 150 1.63 -23.32 -5.56
N GLY A 151 1.66 -24.07 -4.47
CA GLY A 151 1.06 -25.41 -4.36
C GLY A 151 -0.31 -25.37 -3.69
N VAL A 152 -0.54 -26.33 -2.80
CA VAL A 152 -1.79 -26.46 -2.03
C VAL A 152 -1.99 -25.22 -1.16
N SER A 153 -3.23 -24.77 -1.04
CA SER A 153 -3.61 -23.64 -0.21
C SER A 153 -4.92 -23.91 0.54
N ASP A 154 -5.09 -23.27 1.69
CA ASP A 154 -6.28 -23.38 2.53
C ASP A 154 -6.58 -22.03 3.21
N LEU A 155 -7.83 -21.80 3.54
CA LEU A 155 -8.29 -20.67 4.35
C LEU A 155 -9.09 -21.19 5.54
N TYR A 156 -8.80 -20.65 6.72
CA TYR A 156 -9.52 -21.02 7.95
C TYR A 156 -9.34 -19.95 9.02
N ARG A 157 -10.15 -20.03 10.07
CA ARG A 157 -10.07 -19.13 11.23
C ARG A 157 -9.20 -19.74 12.33
N ALA A 158 -8.41 -18.91 13.01
CA ALA A 158 -7.56 -19.34 14.11
C ALA A 158 -7.39 -18.25 15.18
N ARG A 159 -6.97 -18.68 16.37
CA ARG A 159 -6.40 -17.78 17.38
C ARG A 159 -4.90 -17.71 17.20
N VAL A 160 -4.38 -16.50 17.17
CA VAL A 160 -2.95 -16.21 17.00
C VAL A 160 -2.46 -15.31 18.11
N ARG A 161 -1.14 -15.26 18.32
CA ARG A 161 -0.47 -14.32 19.22
C ARG A 161 0.77 -13.80 18.53
N ASN A 162 0.87 -12.48 18.35
CA ASN A 162 2.05 -11.84 17.82
C ASN A 162 3.20 -11.93 18.83
N GLN A 163 4.27 -12.64 18.49
CA GLN A 163 5.44 -12.84 19.35
C GLN A 163 6.44 -11.68 19.25
N ALA A 164 6.46 -10.97 18.11
CA ALA A 164 7.35 -9.84 17.89
C ALA A 164 6.74 -8.81 16.93
N LYS A 165 6.61 -7.56 17.41
CA LYS A 165 6.34 -6.40 16.52
C LYS A 165 7.69 -5.91 15.98
N LEU A 166 7.87 -5.98 14.68
CA LEU A 166 9.11 -5.64 13.98
C LEU A 166 8.88 -4.45 13.03
N ALA A 167 9.95 -3.66 12.78
CA ALA A 167 9.90 -2.52 11.88
C ALA A 167 10.65 -2.80 10.57
N TYR A 168 10.10 -2.32 9.43
CA TYR A 168 10.70 -2.47 8.10
C TYR A 168 12.16 -2.04 8.04
N GLY A 169 12.50 -0.89 8.66
CA GLY A 169 13.86 -0.34 8.63
C GLY A 169 14.88 -1.24 9.31
N SER A 170 14.59 -1.67 10.54
CA SER A 170 15.52 -2.49 11.34
C SER A 170 15.64 -3.92 10.80
N VAL A 171 14.54 -4.54 10.37
CA VAL A 171 14.56 -5.87 9.75
C VAL A 171 15.28 -5.86 8.41
N GLY A 172 15.01 -4.84 7.57
CA GLY A 172 15.68 -4.69 6.28
C GLY A 172 17.19 -4.53 6.43
N ALA A 173 17.64 -3.68 7.35
CA ALA A 173 19.07 -3.50 7.65
C ALA A 173 19.72 -4.80 8.17
N TRP A 174 19.03 -5.53 9.05
CA TRP A 174 19.54 -6.80 9.55
C TRP A 174 19.63 -7.89 8.46
N LEU A 175 18.61 -8.03 7.61
CA LEU A 175 18.63 -8.96 6.49
C LEU A 175 19.74 -8.64 5.47
N ALA A 176 20.05 -7.36 5.29
CA ALA A 176 21.14 -6.90 4.43
C ALA A 176 22.54 -7.00 5.08
N GLY A 177 22.66 -7.39 6.35
CA GLY A 177 23.92 -7.42 7.10
C GLY A 177 24.46 -6.03 7.44
N GLN A 178 23.61 -4.98 7.38
CA GLN A 178 23.98 -3.58 7.61
C GLN A 178 23.56 -3.08 9.00
N GLY A 179 22.90 -3.90 9.79
CA GLY A 179 22.43 -3.54 11.14
C GLY A 179 22.35 -4.75 12.07
N PRO A 180 22.24 -4.49 13.40
CA PRO A 180 22.07 -5.53 14.40
C PRO A 180 20.69 -6.19 14.30
N MET A 181 20.55 -7.37 14.92
CA MET A 181 19.26 -8.02 15.11
C MET A 181 18.33 -7.11 15.92
N PRO A 182 17.09 -6.86 15.45
CA PRO A 182 16.11 -6.07 16.21
C PRO A 182 15.84 -6.66 17.60
N ALA A 183 15.78 -5.83 18.64
CA ALA A 183 15.58 -6.28 20.01
C ALA A 183 14.28 -7.12 20.22
N PRO A 184 13.11 -6.79 19.64
CA PRO A 184 11.92 -7.64 19.74
C PRO A 184 12.11 -9.01 19.10
N MET A 185 12.90 -9.11 18.02
CA MET A 185 13.25 -10.39 17.39
C MET A 185 14.16 -11.22 18.27
N ALA A 186 15.19 -10.62 18.88
CA ALA A 186 16.10 -11.30 19.79
C ALA A 186 15.38 -11.81 21.07
N ALA A 187 14.31 -11.14 21.50
CA ALA A 187 13.51 -11.52 22.66
C ALA A 187 12.51 -12.64 22.36
N ALA A 188 12.22 -12.96 21.11
CA ALA A 188 11.25 -13.97 20.69
C ALA A 188 11.96 -15.16 20.03
N PRO A 189 12.12 -16.30 20.75
CA PRO A 189 12.86 -17.46 20.26
C PRO A 189 12.35 -17.98 18.90
N GLY A 190 13.25 -18.18 17.96
CA GLY A 190 12.96 -18.73 16.63
C GLY A 190 12.43 -17.72 15.61
N VAL A 191 12.10 -16.49 15.98
CA VAL A 191 11.62 -15.46 15.04
C VAL A 191 12.72 -15.06 14.06
N ASP A 192 13.98 -15.02 14.45
CA ASP A 192 15.12 -14.74 13.58
C ASP A 192 15.25 -15.77 12.44
N ALA A 193 15.18 -17.06 12.77
CA ALA A 193 15.19 -18.14 11.79
C ALA A 193 13.97 -18.05 10.87
N GLN A 194 12.80 -17.73 11.42
CA GLN A 194 11.56 -17.51 10.67
C GLN A 194 11.68 -16.39 9.64
N ILE A 195 12.17 -15.22 10.04
CA ILE A 195 12.31 -14.09 9.11
C ILE A 195 13.32 -14.40 7.99
N ARG A 196 14.42 -15.10 8.29
CA ARG A 196 15.36 -15.55 7.25
C ARG A 196 14.72 -16.55 6.27
N LEU A 197 13.91 -17.49 6.78
CA LEU A 197 13.18 -18.43 5.93
C LEU A 197 12.17 -17.69 5.03
N GLN A 198 11.39 -16.79 5.63
CA GLN A 198 10.40 -16.00 4.90
C GLN A 198 11.05 -15.11 3.83
N ASP A 199 12.19 -14.50 4.11
CA ASP A 199 12.94 -13.69 3.14
C ASP A 199 13.40 -14.53 1.94
N ARG A 200 13.92 -15.77 2.16
CA ARG A 200 14.26 -16.67 1.06
C ARG A 200 13.05 -17.03 0.20
N VAL A 201 11.91 -17.28 0.84
CA VAL A 201 10.66 -17.61 0.14
C VAL A 201 10.12 -16.41 -0.65
N ALA A 202 10.14 -15.22 -0.07
CA ALA A 202 9.72 -13.99 -0.74
C ALA A 202 10.55 -13.73 -2.01
N GLN A 203 11.86 -13.95 -1.95
CA GLN A 203 12.72 -13.81 -3.14
C GLN A 203 12.35 -14.79 -4.25
N LYS A 204 11.98 -16.06 -3.93
CA LYS A 204 11.49 -17.02 -4.93
C LYS A 204 10.18 -16.55 -5.57
N LEU A 205 9.24 -16.02 -4.75
CA LEU A 205 7.98 -15.47 -5.24
C LEU A 205 8.21 -14.25 -6.15
N ALA A 206 9.09 -13.33 -5.75
CA ALA A 206 9.47 -12.15 -6.53
C ALA A 206 10.10 -12.55 -7.87
N ALA A 207 11.09 -13.46 -7.87
CA ALA A 207 11.75 -13.92 -9.08
C ALA A 207 10.74 -14.51 -10.06
N ARG A 208 9.81 -15.35 -9.58
CA ARG A 208 8.77 -15.93 -10.42
C ARG A 208 7.80 -14.88 -10.98
N ARG A 209 7.42 -13.86 -10.19
CA ARG A 209 6.58 -12.78 -10.71
C ARG A 209 7.30 -11.96 -11.79
N LEU A 210 8.60 -11.69 -11.62
CA LEU A 210 9.42 -11.02 -12.63
C LEU A 210 9.51 -11.81 -13.93
N GLU A 211 9.68 -13.13 -13.86
CA GLU A 211 9.63 -14.01 -15.04
C GLU A 211 8.30 -13.88 -15.81
N HIS A 212 7.19 -13.63 -15.10
CA HIS A 212 5.86 -13.42 -15.68
C HIS A 212 5.59 -11.96 -16.06
N GLY A 213 6.53 -11.03 -15.86
CA GLY A 213 6.42 -9.66 -16.29
C GLY A 213 5.88 -8.69 -15.22
N ALA A 214 5.98 -9.03 -13.94
CA ALA A 214 5.70 -8.06 -12.87
C ALA A 214 6.63 -6.86 -12.99
N LEU A 215 6.06 -5.66 -12.89
CA LEU A 215 6.80 -4.41 -13.03
C LEU A 215 7.44 -4.03 -11.68
N GLU A 216 8.75 -3.83 -11.67
CA GLU A 216 9.44 -3.22 -10.54
C GLU A 216 9.55 -1.71 -10.81
N LEU A 217 8.67 -0.95 -10.17
CA LEU A 217 8.59 0.50 -10.30
C LEU A 217 9.04 1.15 -8.99
N GLU A 218 9.89 2.15 -9.10
CA GLU A 218 10.40 2.92 -7.97
C GLU A 218 9.82 4.33 -8.01
N VAL A 219 8.83 4.61 -7.16
CA VAL A 219 8.24 5.95 -7.04
C VAL A 219 8.72 6.59 -5.76
N LEU A 220 9.38 7.74 -5.90
CA LEU A 220 9.87 8.51 -4.77
C LEU A 220 8.69 9.24 -4.11
N GLU A 221 8.26 8.76 -2.96
CA GLU A 221 7.25 9.44 -2.14
C GLU A 221 7.88 10.00 -0.86
N PRO A 222 8.11 11.33 -0.80
CA PRO A 222 8.64 11.93 0.42
C PRO A 222 7.58 11.91 1.52
N ARG A 223 7.95 11.41 2.70
CA ARG A 223 7.18 11.52 3.94
C ARG A 223 7.65 12.73 4.74
N ALA A 224 6.71 13.52 5.24
CA ALA A 224 7.02 14.60 6.16
C ALA A 224 7.45 14.02 7.51
N VAL A 225 8.59 14.50 8.02
CA VAL A 225 9.03 14.26 9.38
C VAL A 225 8.47 15.36 10.25
N MET A 226 7.64 14.97 11.22
CA MET A 226 7.01 15.89 12.15
C MET A 226 7.77 15.87 13.48
N GLN A 227 8.05 17.05 14.03
CA GLN A 227 8.56 17.23 15.39
C GLN A 227 7.77 18.34 16.06
N ASP A 228 7.21 18.08 17.24
CA ASP A 228 6.39 19.04 18.01
C ASP A 228 5.23 19.67 17.21
N GLY A 229 4.70 18.93 16.23
CA GLY A 229 3.62 19.38 15.34
C GLY A 229 4.08 20.26 14.19
N GLU A 230 5.39 20.40 13.96
CA GLU A 230 5.98 21.11 12.82
C GLU A 230 6.61 20.14 11.82
N VAL A 231 6.57 20.48 10.53
CA VAL A 231 7.30 19.76 9.48
C VAL A 231 8.76 20.21 9.56
N VAL A 232 9.64 19.30 9.98
CA VAL A 232 11.09 19.59 10.13
C VAL A 232 11.92 19.06 8.97
N ASP A 233 11.42 18.03 8.27
CA ASP A 233 12.14 17.39 7.17
C ASP A 233 11.16 16.67 6.23
N LEU A 234 11.64 16.31 5.03
CA LEU A 234 10.97 15.40 4.10
C LEU A 234 11.94 14.26 3.80
N ARG A 235 11.61 13.05 4.23
CA ARG A 235 12.43 11.87 4.01
C ARG A 235 11.78 10.93 3.02
N GLN A 236 12.60 10.36 2.15
CA GLN A 236 12.19 9.32 1.23
C GLN A 236 12.09 7.99 1.98
N GLN A 237 10.96 7.31 1.86
CA GLN A 237 10.85 5.92 2.32
C GLN A 237 11.60 5.02 1.34
N GLN A 238 12.62 4.33 1.82
CA GLN A 238 13.38 3.38 0.99
C GLN A 238 12.67 2.03 0.98
N HIS A 239 12.50 1.46 -0.20
CA HIS A 239 12.13 0.07 -0.38
C HIS A 239 13.30 -0.81 0.05
N ASN A 240 13.05 -1.82 0.88
CA ASN A 240 14.08 -2.72 1.38
C ASN A 240 13.60 -4.17 1.41
N ARG A 241 14.47 -5.12 1.76
CA ARG A 241 14.15 -6.56 1.78
C ARG A 241 12.95 -6.91 2.65
N ALA A 242 12.74 -6.19 3.76
CA ALA A 242 11.61 -6.44 4.66
C ALA A 242 10.27 -5.95 4.08
N THR A 243 10.26 -4.77 3.41
CA THR A 243 9.08 -4.30 2.68
C THR A 243 8.73 -5.24 1.53
N GLN A 244 9.72 -5.72 0.79
CA GLN A 244 9.54 -6.66 -0.30
C GLN A 244 8.98 -8.01 0.20
N LEU A 245 9.51 -8.53 1.32
CA LEU A 245 9.01 -9.76 1.94
C LEU A 245 7.50 -9.70 2.19
N ILE A 246 7.05 -8.63 2.85
CA ILE A 246 5.63 -8.46 3.17
C ILE A 246 4.81 -8.26 1.90
N GLU A 247 5.29 -7.45 0.96
CA GLU A 247 4.62 -7.24 -0.33
C GLU A 247 4.38 -8.56 -1.07
N ASP A 248 5.43 -9.40 -1.23
CA ASP A 248 5.32 -10.68 -1.93
C ASP A 248 4.36 -11.64 -1.26
N PHE A 249 4.37 -11.71 0.08
CA PHE A 249 3.45 -12.54 0.82
C PHE A 249 2.00 -12.04 0.71
N MET A 250 1.78 -10.73 0.75
CA MET A 250 0.44 -10.15 0.59
C MET A 250 -0.09 -10.35 -0.84
N ILE A 251 0.76 -10.23 -1.86
CA ILE A 251 0.37 -10.54 -3.25
C ILE A 251 -0.04 -12.01 -3.37
N ALA A 252 0.77 -12.94 -2.84
CA ALA A 252 0.46 -14.37 -2.86
C ALA A 252 -0.85 -14.69 -2.11
N ALA A 253 -1.03 -14.14 -0.90
CA ALA A 253 -2.23 -14.32 -0.09
C ALA A 253 -3.49 -13.79 -0.77
N ASN A 254 -3.42 -12.61 -1.39
CA ASN A 254 -4.51 -12.03 -2.16
C ASN A 254 -4.89 -12.89 -3.38
N GLY A 255 -3.90 -13.47 -4.07
CA GLY A 255 -4.12 -14.40 -5.16
C GLY A 255 -4.76 -15.73 -4.70
N VAL A 256 -4.30 -16.28 -3.57
CA VAL A 256 -4.89 -17.48 -2.95
C VAL A 256 -6.35 -17.22 -2.58
N THR A 257 -6.65 -16.09 -1.95
CA THR A 257 -8.01 -15.70 -1.58
C THR A 257 -8.93 -15.60 -2.81
N ALA A 258 -8.45 -14.98 -3.88
CA ALA A 258 -9.20 -14.86 -5.12
C ALA A 258 -9.60 -16.23 -5.69
N ARG A 259 -8.62 -17.15 -5.79
CA ARG A 259 -8.86 -18.52 -6.28
C ARG A 259 -9.77 -19.33 -5.34
N TYR A 260 -9.63 -19.13 -4.03
CA TYR A 260 -10.50 -19.79 -3.05
C TYR A 260 -11.97 -19.40 -3.24
N LEU A 261 -12.30 -18.11 -3.32
CA LEU A 261 -13.66 -17.63 -3.56
C LEU A 261 -14.21 -18.16 -4.89
N GLN A 262 -13.41 -18.13 -5.94
CA GLN A 262 -13.79 -18.69 -7.25
C GLN A 262 -14.10 -20.18 -7.17
N ALA A 263 -13.25 -20.97 -6.51
CA ALA A 263 -13.43 -22.41 -6.34
C ALA A 263 -14.69 -22.75 -5.50
N LYS A 264 -15.07 -21.86 -4.58
CA LYS A 264 -16.31 -21.99 -3.79
C LYS A 264 -17.55 -21.46 -4.50
N GLY A 265 -17.43 -20.91 -5.71
CA GLY A 265 -18.55 -20.33 -6.46
C GLY A 265 -19.07 -19.04 -5.84
N PHE A 266 -18.19 -18.28 -5.18
CA PHE A 266 -18.49 -16.99 -4.58
C PHE A 266 -18.10 -15.83 -5.49
N PRO A 267 -18.83 -14.70 -5.46
CA PRO A 267 -18.38 -13.48 -6.10
C PRO A 267 -17.13 -12.95 -5.40
N ALA A 268 -16.33 -12.14 -6.08
CA ALA A 268 -15.12 -11.51 -5.52
C ALA A 268 -15.00 -10.05 -5.97
N LEU A 269 -14.57 -9.17 -5.06
CA LEU A 269 -14.11 -7.82 -5.40
C LEU A 269 -12.68 -7.90 -5.89
N ARG A 270 -12.48 -7.85 -7.20
CA ARG A 270 -11.17 -7.87 -7.83
C ARG A 270 -10.53 -6.49 -7.80
N ARG A 271 -9.23 -6.46 -7.54
CA ARG A 271 -8.40 -5.27 -7.74
C ARG A 271 -7.70 -5.39 -9.08
N VAL A 272 -8.09 -4.56 -10.03
CA VAL A 272 -7.70 -4.67 -11.43
C VAL A 272 -6.86 -3.45 -11.84
N VAL A 273 -5.80 -3.68 -12.60
CA VAL A 273 -5.13 -2.67 -13.42
C VAL A 273 -5.14 -3.20 -14.83
N ARG A 274 -5.93 -2.57 -15.69
CA ARG A 274 -6.10 -2.99 -17.08
C ARG A 274 -4.81 -2.81 -17.89
N SER A 275 -4.77 -3.42 -19.05
CA SER A 275 -3.73 -3.12 -20.03
C SER A 275 -3.74 -1.62 -20.35
N PRO A 276 -2.55 -0.97 -20.45
CA PRO A 276 -2.46 0.46 -20.60
C PRO A 276 -3.10 0.97 -21.90
N GLU A 277 -4.13 1.80 -21.81
CA GLU A 277 -4.71 2.49 -22.98
C GLU A 277 -3.71 3.41 -23.67
N ARG A 278 -2.73 3.91 -22.92
CA ARG A 278 -1.67 4.79 -23.41
C ARG A 278 -0.39 4.06 -23.78
N TRP A 279 -0.50 2.82 -24.24
CA TRP A 279 0.65 2.00 -24.60
C TRP A 279 1.56 2.66 -25.64
N ASP A 280 1.02 3.36 -26.62
CA ASP A 280 1.83 4.08 -27.61
C ASP A 280 2.72 5.16 -26.98
N ARG A 281 2.29 5.79 -25.89
CA ARG A 281 3.12 6.74 -25.13
C ARG A 281 4.25 6.04 -24.40
N ILE A 282 4.00 4.85 -23.85
CA ILE A 282 5.05 4.02 -23.23
C ILE A 282 6.06 3.58 -24.29
N ARG A 283 5.59 3.17 -25.47
CA ARG A 283 6.45 2.83 -26.61
C ARG A 283 7.31 4.02 -27.07
N ALA A 284 6.72 5.20 -27.18
CA ALA A 284 7.45 6.42 -27.55
C ALA A 284 8.52 6.77 -26.49
N LEU A 285 8.21 6.60 -25.20
CA LEU A 285 9.16 6.81 -24.10
C LEU A 285 10.34 5.83 -24.21
N ALA A 286 10.08 4.54 -24.45
CA ALA A 286 11.11 3.51 -24.62
C ALA A 286 11.98 3.79 -25.87
N ALA A 287 11.36 4.19 -26.99
CA ALA A 287 12.07 4.55 -28.23
C ALA A 287 13.00 5.75 -28.03
N GLY A 288 12.59 6.77 -27.28
CA GLY A 288 13.44 7.91 -26.90
C GLY A 288 14.67 7.52 -26.06
N LEU A 289 14.62 6.33 -25.43
CA LEU A 289 15.71 5.74 -24.65
C LEU A 289 16.45 4.61 -25.39
N GLY A 290 16.21 4.46 -26.70
CA GLY A 290 16.89 3.51 -27.58
C GLY A 290 16.36 2.07 -27.52
N GLU A 291 15.15 1.84 -26.97
CA GLU A 291 14.54 0.52 -26.85
C GLU A 291 13.23 0.42 -27.65
N THR A 292 12.92 -0.77 -28.13
CA THR A 292 11.68 -1.02 -28.90
C THR A 292 10.77 -1.96 -28.12
N LEU A 293 9.54 -1.52 -27.86
CA LEU A 293 8.49 -2.32 -27.26
C LEU A 293 7.49 -2.81 -28.32
N PRO A 294 6.81 -3.96 -28.09
CA PRO A 294 5.79 -4.50 -29.00
C PRO A 294 4.66 -3.50 -29.32
N GLY A 295 3.95 -3.72 -30.44
CA GLY A 295 2.82 -2.88 -30.84
C GLY A 295 1.61 -2.97 -29.90
N THR A 296 1.41 -4.13 -29.27
CA THR A 296 0.37 -4.38 -28.27
C THR A 296 0.96 -4.38 -26.85
N PRO A 297 0.17 -4.02 -25.80
CA PRO A 297 0.64 -4.08 -24.42
C PRO A 297 1.19 -5.46 -24.04
N ASP A 298 2.42 -5.45 -23.54
CA ASP A 298 3.16 -6.64 -23.11
C ASP A 298 3.88 -6.31 -21.80
N ALA A 299 3.40 -6.92 -20.69
CA ALA A 299 3.94 -6.67 -19.35
C ALA A 299 5.40 -7.16 -19.23
N LYS A 300 5.74 -8.31 -19.84
CA LYS A 300 7.10 -8.86 -19.79
C LYS A 300 8.10 -7.98 -20.54
N ALA A 301 7.77 -7.55 -21.73
CA ALA A 301 8.62 -6.63 -22.50
C ALA A 301 8.83 -5.30 -21.77
N LEU A 302 7.78 -4.78 -21.11
CA LEU A 302 7.90 -3.57 -20.29
C LEU A 302 8.76 -3.81 -19.04
N ALA A 303 8.61 -4.94 -18.36
CA ALA A 303 9.42 -5.30 -17.20
C ALA A 303 10.91 -5.40 -17.58
N ASP A 304 11.23 -6.09 -18.67
CA ASP A 304 12.61 -6.22 -19.16
C ASP A 304 13.24 -4.86 -19.52
N PHE A 305 12.47 -3.99 -20.15
CA PHE A 305 12.88 -2.59 -20.42
C PHE A 305 13.19 -1.84 -19.11
N LEU A 306 12.32 -1.92 -18.10
CA LEU A 306 12.50 -1.24 -16.83
C LEU A 306 13.74 -1.75 -16.07
N VAL A 307 13.98 -3.06 -16.05
CA VAL A 307 15.18 -3.66 -15.43
C VAL A 307 16.45 -3.14 -16.10
N LYS A 308 16.51 -3.11 -17.44
CA LYS A 308 17.64 -2.53 -18.17
C LYS A 308 17.86 -1.06 -17.82
N ARG A 309 16.79 -0.27 -17.75
CA ARG A 309 16.89 1.16 -17.42
C ARG A 309 17.32 1.42 -15.99
N ARG A 310 16.85 0.65 -15.02
CA ARG A 310 17.29 0.74 -13.63
C ARG A 310 18.80 0.50 -13.49
N THR A 311 19.32 -0.48 -14.22
CA THR A 311 20.75 -0.78 -14.22
C THR A 311 21.59 0.29 -14.92
N ALA A 312 21.09 0.82 -16.07
CA ALA A 312 21.84 1.78 -16.88
C ALA A 312 21.84 3.20 -16.31
N ASP A 313 20.73 3.63 -15.67
CA ASP A 313 20.58 4.98 -15.12
C ASP A 313 19.73 4.95 -13.83
N PRO A 314 20.28 4.50 -12.70
CA PRO A 314 19.54 4.39 -11.44
C PRO A 314 19.08 5.75 -10.90
N LEU A 315 19.76 6.85 -11.24
CA LEU A 315 19.39 8.19 -10.77
C LEU A 315 18.09 8.72 -11.42
N ARG A 316 17.86 8.40 -12.70
CA ARG A 316 16.67 8.82 -13.44
C ARG A 316 15.55 7.76 -13.43
N PHE A 317 15.86 6.56 -12.94
CA PHE A 317 14.89 5.45 -12.93
C PHE A 317 13.61 5.77 -12.15
N PRO A 318 13.62 6.46 -10.99
CA PRO A 318 12.40 6.86 -10.30
C PRO A 318 11.50 7.78 -11.11
N ASP A 319 12.07 8.69 -11.90
CA ASP A 319 11.29 9.60 -12.77
C ASP A 319 10.68 8.84 -13.96
N LEU A 320 11.43 7.91 -14.55
CA LEU A 320 10.91 6.99 -15.56
C LEU A 320 9.78 6.14 -14.99
N SER A 321 9.97 5.57 -13.80
CA SER A 321 8.93 4.78 -13.11
C SER A 321 7.66 5.59 -12.90
N LEU A 322 7.78 6.83 -12.43
CA LEU A 322 6.62 7.73 -12.25
C LEU A 322 5.91 8.02 -13.57
N CYS A 323 6.66 8.23 -14.68
CA CYS A 323 6.07 8.40 -16.00
C CYS A 323 5.29 7.15 -16.43
N VAL A 324 5.87 5.97 -16.26
CA VAL A 324 5.23 4.69 -16.61
C VAL A 324 3.98 4.50 -15.76
N VAL A 325 4.03 4.69 -14.42
CA VAL A 325 2.85 4.61 -13.53
C VAL A 325 1.69 5.50 -14.01
N LYS A 326 1.98 6.74 -14.40
CA LYS A 326 0.96 7.68 -14.93
C LYS A 326 0.36 7.22 -16.27
N LEU A 327 1.06 6.40 -17.05
CA LEU A 327 0.64 5.88 -18.35
C LEU A 327 -0.05 4.51 -18.24
N LEU A 328 0.24 3.71 -17.21
CA LEU A 328 -0.42 2.43 -16.93
C LEU A 328 -1.92 2.60 -16.67
N GLY A 329 -2.33 3.75 -16.17
CA GLY A 329 -3.70 3.98 -15.74
C GLY A 329 -3.92 3.72 -14.25
N ARG A 330 -5.19 3.77 -13.83
CA ARG A 330 -5.56 3.62 -12.43
C ARG A 330 -5.99 2.20 -12.13
N GLY A 331 -5.76 1.77 -10.93
CA GLY A 331 -6.39 0.57 -10.45
C GLY A 331 -7.86 0.82 -10.11
N GLU A 332 -8.69 -0.18 -10.32
CA GLU A 332 -10.12 -0.15 -10.04
C GLU A 332 -10.58 -1.42 -9.32
N TYR A 333 -11.71 -1.33 -8.65
CA TYR A 333 -12.40 -2.52 -8.14
C TYR A 333 -13.48 -2.93 -9.12
N THR A 334 -13.54 -4.23 -9.42
CA THR A 334 -14.58 -4.85 -10.26
C THR A 334 -15.16 -6.06 -9.56
N VAL A 335 -16.39 -6.43 -9.90
CA VAL A 335 -17.01 -7.64 -9.37
C VAL A 335 -16.78 -8.79 -10.34
N GLN A 336 -16.10 -9.83 -9.90
CA GLN A 336 -16.08 -11.10 -10.62
C GLN A 336 -17.22 -11.99 -10.12
N ARG A 337 -18.13 -12.35 -11.02
CA ARG A 337 -19.18 -13.35 -10.77
C ARG A 337 -18.62 -14.76 -10.90
N PRO A 338 -19.21 -15.75 -10.22
CA PRO A 338 -18.86 -17.15 -10.38
C PRO A 338 -18.90 -17.59 -11.86
N GLY A 339 -17.80 -18.20 -12.33
CA GLY A 339 -17.67 -18.64 -13.74
C GLY A 339 -17.42 -17.52 -14.75
N GLY A 340 -17.41 -16.26 -14.34
CA GLY A 340 -17.10 -15.12 -15.20
C GLY A 340 -15.59 -14.99 -15.50
N PRO A 341 -15.23 -14.20 -16.54
CA PRO A 341 -13.84 -13.97 -16.88
C PRO A 341 -13.10 -13.27 -15.73
N ALA A 342 -11.85 -13.65 -15.49
CA ALA A 342 -10.97 -12.99 -14.55
C ALA A 342 -10.25 -11.85 -15.25
N GLU A 343 -10.40 -10.62 -14.71
CA GLU A 343 -9.58 -9.49 -15.09
C GLU A 343 -8.35 -9.43 -14.17
N GLY A 344 -7.16 -9.26 -14.74
CA GLY A 344 -5.89 -9.30 -14.03
C GLY A 344 -5.39 -7.93 -13.60
N HIS A 345 -4.24 -7.95 -12.92
CA HIS A 345 -3.50 -6.76 -12.53
C HIS A 345 -2.22 -6.65 -13.38
N PHE A 346 -2.25 -5.83 -14.43
CA PHE A 346 -1.16 -5.71 -15.41
C PHE A 346 0.21 -5.46 -14.74
N GLY A 347 0.28 -4.50 -13.82
CA GLY A 347 1.55 -4.14 -13.16
C GLY A 347 2.12 -5.22 -12.23
N LEU A 348 1.28 -6.09 -11.66
CA LEU A 348 1.72 -7.20 -10.82
C LEU A 348 1.89 -8.51 -11.62
N ALA A 349 1.51 -8.52 -12.89
CA ALA A 349 1.47 -9.70 -13.75
C ALA A 349 0.71 -10.89 -13.12
N VAL A 350 -0.40 -10.62 -12.44
CA VAL A 350 -1.26 -11.63 -11.83
C VAL A 350 -2.66 -11.58 -12.43
N SER A 351 -3.23 -12.77 -12.70
CA SER A 351 -4.60 -12.91 -13.21
C SER A 351 -5.65 -12.87 -12.11
N ASP A 352 -5.26 -13.25 -10.89
CA ASP A 352 -6.15 -13.40 -9.75
C ASP A 352 -5.71 -12.50 -8.62
N TYR A 353 -6.43 -11.39 -8.38
CA TYR A 353 -6.05 -10.46 -7.35
C TYR A 353 -7.26 -9.79 -6.70
N VAL A 354 -7.38 -9.94 -5.40
CA VAL A 354 -8.34 -9.23 -4.53
C VAL A 354 -7.57 -8.48 -3.47
N HIS A 355 -8.23 -7.58 -2.76
CA HIS A 355 -7.71 -7.07 -1.50
C HIS A 355 -8.35 -7.83 -0.33
N SER A 356 -7.53 -8.46 0.51
CA SER A 356 -7.97 -9.27 1.66
C SER A 356 -7.05 -9.19 2.88
N THR A 357 -6.02 -8.33 2.84
CA THR A 357 -4.90 -8.36 3.81
C THR A 357 -4.83 -7.16 4.74
N ALA A 358 -5.76 -6.18 4.62
CA ALA A 358 -5.77 -4.98 5.45
C ALA A 358 -7.18 -4.51 5.84
N PRO A 359 -8.00 -5.33 6.53
CA PRO A 359 -9.42 -5.02 6.83
C PRO A 359 -9.60 -3.91 7.87
N ASN A 360 -8.59 -3.57 8.68
CA ASN A 360 -8.66 -2.42 9.59
C ASN A 360 -8.67 -1.08 8.85
N ARG A 361 -8.12 -1.03 7.63
CA ARG A 361 -7.88 0.21 6.90
C ARG A 361 -8.43 0.24 5.47
N ARG A 362 -8.98 -0.86 4.94
CA ARG A 362 -9.62 -0.91 3.62
C ARG A 362 -10.93 -1.67 3.66
N PHE A 363 -12.02 -1.03 3.25
CA PHE A 363 -13.35 -1.63 3.23
C PHE A 363 -13.49 -2.83 2.25
N PRO A 364 -12.86 -2.84 1.05
CA PRO A 364 -12.87 -4.03 0.19
C PRO A 364 -12.32 -5.28 0.87
N ASP A 365 -11.33 -5.14 1.75
CA ASP A 365 -10.77 -6.26 2.51
C ASP A 365 -11.75 -6.79 3.55
N LEU A 366 -12.48 -5.90 4.22
CA LEU A 366 -13.55 -6.26 5.16
C LEU A 366 -14.71 -6.97 4.44
N VAL A 367 -15.11 -6.50 3.27
CA VAL A 367 -16.11 -7.17 2.41
C VAL A 367 -15.61 -8.55 1.99
N THR A 368 -14.37 -8.65 1.53
CA THR A 368 -13.74 -9.93 1.15
C THR A 368 -13.69 -10.89 2.34
N GLN A 369 -13.37 -10.41 3.54
CA GLN A 369 -13.35 -11.24 4.76
C GLN A 369 -14.74 -11.83 5.06
N ARG A 370 -15.82 -11.07 4.89
CA ARG A 370 -17.20 -11.55 5.05
C ARG A 370 -17.55 -12.59 3.99
N LEU A 371 -17.13 -12.41 2.74
CA LEU A 371 -17.31 -13.41 1.68
C LEU A 371 -16.59 -14.72 2.00
N ILE A 372 -15.34 -14.65 2.47
CA ILE A 372 -14.55 -15.83 2.90
C ILE A 372 -15.28 -16.55 4.05
N LYS A 373 -15.71 -15.82 5.08
CA LYS A 373 -16.39 -16.44 6.23
C LYS A 373 -17.72 -17.12 5.84
N ALA A 374 -18.49 -16.51 4.94
CA ALA A 374 -19.68 -17.13 4.41
C ALA A 374 -19.36 -18.40 3.60
N ALA A 375 -18.31 -18.39 2.79
CA ALA A 375 -17.86 -19.54 2.02
C ALA A 375 -17.35 -20.69 2.94
N LEU A 376 -16.64 -20.37 4.01
CA LEU A 376 -16.21 -21.33 5.04
C LEU A 376 -17.39 -21.98 5.77
N ALA A 377 -18.42 -21.21 6.04
CA ALA A 377 -19.64 -21.67 6.71
C ALA A 377 -20.61 -22.43 5.77
N GLY A 378 -20.32 -22.50 4.46
CA GLY A 378 -21.26 -23.04 3.47
C GLY A 378 -22.56 -22.21 3.34
N ALA A 379 -22.52 -20.95 3.75
CA ALA A 379 -23.65 -20.02 3.68
C ALA A 379 -23.72 -19.34 2.31
N ARG A 380 -24.80 -18.60 2.07
CA ARG A 380 -24.89 -17.75 0.87
C ARG A 380 -24.02 -16.51 0.98
N PRO A 381 -23.56 -15.90 -0.12
CA PRO A 381 -22.88 -14.62 -0.10
C PRO A 381 -23.71 -13.56 0.67
N PRO A 382 -23.08 -12.78 1.58
CA PRO A 382 -23.81 -11.78 2.40
C PRO A 382 -24.11 -10.48 1.65
N TYR A 383 -23.78 -10.41 0.36
CA TYR A 383 -24.01 -9.29 -0.53
C TYR A 383 -24.69 -9.75 -1.80
N ALA A 384 -25.66 -8.98 -2.29
CA ALA A 384 -26.23 -9.15 -3.61
C ALA A 384 -25.25 -8.61 -4.69
N ASP A 385 -25.40 -9.04 -5.93
CA ASP A 385 -24.49 -8.65 -7.02
C ASP A 385 -24.49 -7.14 -7.28
N ASP A 386 -25.66 -6.52 -7.29
CA ASP A 386 -25.83 -5.07 -7.44
C ASP A 386 -25.24 -4.28 -6.28
N GLU A 387 -25.34 -4.82 -5.06
CA GLU A 387 -24.69 -4.22 -3.89
C GLU A 387 -23.16 -4.26 -4.02
N LEU A 388 -22.59 -5.39 -4.46
CA LEU A 388 -21.14 -5.50 -4.69
C LEU A 388 -20.66 -4.58 -5.81
N GLU A 389 -21.42 -4.42 -6.89
CA GLU A 389 -21.10 -3.47 -7.97
C GLU A 389 -21.08 -2.02 -7.45
N GLY A 390 -22.06 -1.65 -6.63
CA GLY A 390 -22.08 -0.36 -5.95
C GLY A 390 -20.89 -0.15 -5.03
N VAL A 391 -20.50 -1.17 -4.27
CA VAL A 391 -19.30 -1.14 -3.41
C VAL A 391 -18.03 -0.99 -4.25
N ALA A 392 -17.88 -1.75 -5.34
CA ALA A 392 -16.72 -1.70 -6.21
C ALA A 392 -16.51 -0.30 -6.80
N THR A 393 -17.56 0.28 -7.35
CA THR A 393 -17.57 1.64 -7.92
C THR A 393 -17.18 2.67 -6.85
N HIS A 394 -17.86 2.63 -5.70
CA HIS A 394 -17.61 3.57 -4.61
C HIS A 394 -16.19 3.45 -4.04
N CYS A 395 -15.67 2.24 -3.85
CA CYS A 395 -14.30 2.03 -3.39
C CYS A 395 -13.26 2.58 -4.38
N THR A 396 -13.50 2.45 -5.69
CA THR A 396 -12.62 3.00 -6.73
C THR A 396 -12.60 4.54 -6.68
N GLU A 397 -13.77 5.17 -6.57
CA GLU A 397 -13.90 6.62 -6.47
C GLU A 397 -13.23 7.18 -5.21
N GLN A 398 -13.45 6.53 -4.08
CA GLN A 398 -12.90 6.97 -2.79
C GLN A 398 -11.38 6.75 -2.68
N GLU A 399 -10.84 5.68 -3.26
CA GLU A 399 -9.37 5.48 -3.33
C GLU A 399 -8.69 6.61 -4.12
N ASP A 400 -9.29 7.00 -5.25
CA ASP A 400 -8.86 8.15 -6.03
C ASP A 400 -8.96 9.46 -5.23
N ALA A 401 -10.04 9.64 -4.49
CA ALA A 401 -10.26 10.82 -3.64
C ALA A 401 -9.24 10.87 -2.49
N ALA A 402 -8.98 9.74 -1.82
CA ALA A 402 -7.99 9.60 -0.76
C ALA A 402 -6.58 9.97 -1.25
N SER A 403 -6.16 9.42 -2.39
CA SER A 403 -4.88 9.76 -3.01
C SER A 403 -4.75 11.25 -3.34
N ARG A 404 -5.86 11.92 -3.69
CA ARG A 404 -5.87 13.38 -3.92
C ARG A 404 -5.75 14.17 -2.62
N VAL A 405 -6.39 13.72 -1.51
CA VAL A 405 -6.23 14.33 -0.18
C VAL A 405 -4.77 14.23 0.27
N GLU A 406 -4.21 13.02 0.26
CA GLU A 406 -2.84 12.76 0.69
C GLU A 406 -1.83 13.60 -0.09
N ARG A 407 -1.97 13.63 -1.42
CA ARG A 407 -1.12 14.43 -2.29
C ARG A 407 -1.26 15.93 -2.01
N GLN A 408 -2.47 16.44 -1.77
CA GLN A 408 -2.68 17.86 -1.46
C GLN A 408 -2.00 18.23 -0.13
N VAL A 409 -2.20 17.44 0.91
CA VAL A 409 -1.63 17.70 2.24
C VAL A 409 -0.09 17.56 2.20
N ARG A 410 0.44 16.58 1.47
CA ARG A 410 1.89 16.42 1.26
C ARG A 410 2.50 17.65 0.57
N LYS A 411 1.84 18.21 -0.47
CA LYS A 411 2.27 19.44 -1.13
C LYS A 411 2.18 20.65 -0.20
N SER A 412 1.15 20.74 0.63
CA SER A 412 1.01 21.79 1.63
C SER A 412 2.13 21.70 2.70
N ALA A 413 2.47 20.51 3.14
CA ALA A 413 3.59 20.28 4.06
C ALA A 413 4.94 20.70 3.45
N ALA A 414 5.17 20.35 2.19
CA ALA A 414 6.37 20.75 1.45
C ALA A 414 6.47 22.28 1.27
N ALA A 415 5.35 22.93 0.93
CA ALA A 415 5.27 24.38 0.83
C ALA A 415 5.53 25.06 2.19
N LEU A 416 5.03 24.48 3.28
CA LEU A 416 5.27 24.98 4.64
C LEU A 416 6.76 24.88 5.01
N LEU A 417 7.41 23.75 4.72
CA LEU A 417 8.85 23.56 4.95
C LEU A 417 9.69 24.58 4.19
N LEU A 418 9.32 24.89 2.94
CA LEU A 418 10.06 25.80 2.08
C LEU A 418 9.72 27.29 2.30
N ARG A 419 8.74 27.62 3.12
CA ARG A 419 8.25 29.00 3.30
C ARG A 419 9.34 29.98 3.77
N SER A 420 10.27 29.55 4.61
CA SER A 420 11.40 30.36 5.09
C SER A 420 12.62 30.34 4.17
N ARG A 421 12.54 29.60 3.04
CA ARG A 421 13.66 29.39 2.11
C ARG A 421 13.43 30.07 0.75
N ILE A 422 12.56 31.09 0.70
CA ILE A 422 12.35 31.91 -0.50
C ILE A 422 13.69 32.59 -0.85
N ASP A 423 13.97 32.72 -2.17
CA ASP A 423 15.20 33.16 -2.80
C ASP A 423 16.40 32.19 -2.70
N GLU A 424 16.25 31.06 -2.01
CA GLU A 424 17.28 30.04 -1.95
C GLU A 424 17.41 29.26 -3.29
N ARG A 425 18.63 28.83 -3.61
CA ARG A 425 18.95 28.04 -4.80
C ARG A 425 18.95 26.56 -4.48
N PHE A 426 18.47 25.75 -5.43
CA PHE A 426 18.39 24.29 -5.31
C PHE A 426 18.84 23.63 -6.62
N ASP A 427 19.48 22.48 -6.51
CA ASP A 427 19.67 21.57 -7.61
C ASP A 427 18.43 20.72 -7.79
N GLY A 428 17.99 20.58 -9.04
CA GLY A 428 16.78 19.85 -9.37
C GLY A 428 16.87 19.08 -10.68
N ILE A 429 15.85 18.26 -10.91
CA ILE A 429 15.65 17.48 -12.13
C ILE A 429 14.27 17.80 -12.66
N VAL A 430 14.15 18.01 -13.96
CA VAL A 430 12.86 18.21 -14.64
C VAL A 430 12.07 16.91 -14.61
N THR A 431 10.88 16.92 -13.98
CA THR A 431 10.00 15.75 -13.83
C THR A 431 8.79 15.78 -14.74
N GLY A 432 8.56 16.88 -15.42
CA GLY A 432 7.47 17.03 -16.36
C GLY A 432 7.66 18.25 -17.24
N ALA A 433 7.50 18.06 -18.55
CA ALA A 433 7.48 19.11 -19.55
C ALA A 433 6.26 18.92 -20.45
N SER A 434 5.37 19.91 -20.51
CA SER A 434 4.15 19.86 -21.30
C SER A 434 3.64 21.27 -21.59
N PRO A 435 2.67 21.45 -22.52
CA PRO A 435 2.02 22.74 -22.75
C PRO A 435 1.37 23.37 -21.51
N LYS A 436 1.10 22.56 -20.45
CA LYS A 436 0.53 23.02 -19.18
C LYS A 436 1.59 23.58 -18.22
N GLY A 437 2.87 23.36 -18.49
CA GLY A 437 3.98 23.82 -17.69
C GLY A 437 5.13 22.81 -17.60
N THR A 438 6.21 23.27 -16.97
CA THR A 438 7.38 22.47 -16.62
C THR A 438 7.45 22.34 -15.10
N TRP A 439 7.74 21.14 -14.63
CA TRP A 439 7.87 20.82 -13.21
C TRP A 439 9.28 20.35 -12.92
N VAL A 440 9.80 20.76 -11.77
CA VAL A 440 11.13 20.42 -11.31
C VAL A 440 11.02 19.81 -9.92
N ARG A 441 11.69 18.69 -9.71
CA ARG A 441 11.90 18.13 -8.38
C ARG A 441 13.29 18.56 -7.89
N VAL A 442 13.33 19.34 -6.80
CA VAL A 442 14.57 19.63 -6.12
C VAL A 442 15.00 18.42 -5.28
N LEU A 443 16.32 18.24 -5.10
CA LEU A 443 16.89 16.99 -4.57
C LEU A 443 16.94 17.01 -3.04
N ASN A 444 17.12 18.18 -2.44
CA ASN A 444 17.20 18.31 -0.99
C ASN A 444 16.58 19.63 -0.49
N PRO A 445 15.40 19.57 0.16
CA PRO A 445 14.55 18.40 0.36
C PRO A 445 13.91 17.93 -0.95
N PRO A 446 13.45 16.66 -1.06
CA PRO A 446 12.86 16.12 -2.31
C PRO A 446 11.45 16.68 -2.53
N VAL A 447 11.35 17.85 -3.15
CA VAL A 447 10.10 18.60 -3.37
C VAL A 447 9.90 18.90 -4.85
N GLU A 448 8.70 18.64 -5.36
CA GLU A 448 8.29 19.02 -6.71
C GLU A 448 7.56 20.37 -6.71
N GLY A 449 7.99 21.28 -7.60
CA GLY A 449 7.33 22.54 -7.84
C GLY A 449 7.30 22.90 -9.32
N LYS A 450 6.58 23.97 -9.66
CA LYS A 450 6.45 24.45 -11.04
C LYS A 450 7.60 25.39 -11.38
N LEU A 451 8.24 25.20 -12.53
CA LEU A 451 9.18 26.15 -13.09
C LEU A 451 8.37 27.22 -13.86
N VAL A 452 8.24 28.42 -13.26
CA VAL A 452 7.39 29.49 -13.80
C VAL A 452 8.12 30.38 -14.81
N HIS A 453 9.46 30.37 -14.82
CA HIS A 453 10.30 31.05 -15.83
C HIS A 453 11.56 30.25 -16.13
N GLY A 454 12.06 30.36 -17.39
CA GLY A 454 13.32 29.74 -17.84
C GLY A 454 13.22 28.26 -18.17
N TRP A 455 12.04 27.78 -18.60
CA TRP A 455 11.80 26.39 -18.98
C TRP A 455 12.20 26.05 -20.42
N ASP A 456 12.52 27.07 -21.26
CA ASP A 456 12.81 26.85 -22.68
C ASP A 456 13.99 25.89 -22.86
N GLY A 457 13.80 24.90 -23.75
CA GLY A 457 14.80 23.89 -24.05
C GLY A 457 15.03 22.82 -22.99
N LEU A 458 14.21 22.79 -21.91
CA LEU A 458 14.27 21.75 -20.88
C LEU A 458 13.29 20.61 -21.19
N ASP A 459 13.77 19.37 -21.01
CA ASP A 459 12.96 18.17 -21.11
C ASP A 459 13.08 17.30 -19.85
N VAL A 460 12.20 16.32 -19.73
CA VAL A 460 12.17 15.40 -18.59
C VAL A 460 13.53 14.70 -18.42
N GLY A 461 14.06 14.74 -17.20
CA GLY A 461 15.36 14.20 -16.83
C GLY A 461 16.52 15.20 -16.88
N ASP A 462 16.30 16.43 -17.41
CA ASP A 462 17.34 17.45 -17.39
C ASP A 462 17.65 17.94 -15.99
N ARG A 463 18.92 18.12 -15.69
CA ARG A 463 19.37 18.77 -14.46
C ARG A 463 19.30 20.29 -14.62
N VAL A 464 18.76 20.94 -13.62
CA VAL A 464 18.59 22.39 -13.63
C VAL A 464 18.79 22.98 -12.24
N ALA A 465 19.58 24.05 -12.14
CA ALA A 465 19.61 24.87 -10.95
C ALA A 465 18.40 25.80 -10.92
N VAL A 466 17.69 25.83 -9.83
CA VAL A 466 16.47 26.65 -9.67
C VAL A 466 16.53 27.47 -8.41
N ARG A 467 15.78 28.61 -8.40
CA ARG A 467 15.59 29.46 -7.24
C ARG A 467 14.12 29.47 -6.88
N LEU A 468 13.82 29.28 -5.60
CA LEU A 468 12.47 29.35 -5.06
C LEU A 468 11.96 30.78 -5.09
N VAL A 469 10.80 31.03 -5.65
CA VAL A 469 10.24 32.40 -5.75
C VAL A 469 8.95 32.57 -4.98
N SER A 470 8.13 31.53 -4.89
CA SER A 470 6.89 31.62 -4.10
C SER A 470 6.45 30.27 -3.57
N VAL A 471 5.70 30.32 -2.46
CA VAL A 471 4.96 29.15 -1.93
C VAL A 471 3.56 29.56 -1.51
N ASN A 472 2.60 28.68 -1.74
CA ASN A 472 1.24 28.82 -1.23
C ASN A 472 0.87 27.56 -0.46
N VAL A 473 0.89 27.61 0.86
CA VAL A 473 0.67 26.45 1.75
C VAL A 473 -0.75 25.89 1.60
N GLU A 474 -1.77 26.74 1.47
CA GLU A 474 -3.16 26.31 1.37
C GLU A 474 -3.43 25.50 0.10
N ARG A 475 -2.81 25.90 -1.02
CA ARG A 475 -2.94 25.22 -2.32
C ARG A 475 -1.85 24.18 -2.57
N GLY A 476 -0.80 24.14 -1.74
CA GLY A 476 0.37 23.31 -1.94
C GLY A 476 1.17 23.69 -3.20
N PHE A 477 1.17 24.97 -3.59
CA PHE A 477 1.92 25.46 -4.75
C PHE A 477 3.32 25.90 -4.34
N ILE A 478 4.28 25.51 -5.16
CA ILE A 478 5.70 25.84 -5.00
C ILE A 478 6.20 26.23 -6.37
N ASP A 479 6.67 27.47 -6.51
CA ASP A 479 7.12 28.02 -7.78
C ASP A 479 8.61 28.30 -7.76
N PHE A 480 9.27 27.85 -8.79
CA PHE A 480 10.68 28.03 -9.05
C PHE A 480 10.92 28.84 -10.33
N VAL A 481 12.06 29.49 -10.42
CA VAL A 481 12.62 30.04 -11.65
C VAL A 481 13.99 29.40 -11.89
N ARG A 482 14.40 29.28 -13.15
CA ARG A 482 15.76 28.83 -13.48
C ARG A 482 16.76 29.79 -12.88
N ALA A 483 17.71 29.29 -12.11
CA ALA A 483 18.83 30.08 -11.64
C ALA A 483 19.84 30.21 -12.77
N GLY A 484 20.20 31.44 -13.09
CA GLY A 484 21.23 31.74 -14.09
C GLY A 484 22.61 31.36 -13.60
#